data_7d4379da607bf056349a6585d1b28773
#
_entry.id   7d4379da607bf056349a6585d1b28773
#
_cell.length_a   1.000
_cell.length_b   1.000
_cell.length_c   1.000
_cell.angle_alpha   90.00
_cell.angle_beta   90.00
_cell.angle_gamma   90.00
#
_symmetry.space_group_name_H-M   'P 1'
#
loop_
_entity.id
_entity.type
_entity.pdbx_description
1 polymer ?
#
loop_
_entity_poly.entity_id
_entity_poly.type
_entity_poly.pdbx_seq_one_letter_code
_entity_poly.pdbx_strand_id
1 'polypeptide(L)'
;MIKNVAYLKKVFSKLVAVIISALSILLSVITFIFPNLTENWECCIIGKVFILVLCFAGLFLIIFFISLIATKLKRKNTIWQKGCRSVTIVYDDIFKLKSKKKDSKKKYIVIPVDTQFMTQVDEDTFKVKNPCVSINTLHGKFIKQFYETESKVAALDSEISEYISLKGYQPDSAQMAKYQNSSKNRYEIGTVVEVQPTNDSHFLLLAVSEFDENNNAHSSKEFLVKSLVSLLEFYNKNCQGNDLYIPLIGTSLSRIELSDEQSLQIIRATIEQNLNYVHGNVNIVVYEKNRSSVSIF
;
A
#
# COMPACT_ATOMS: atom_id res chain seq x y z
N MET A 1 18.87 3.24 -8.34
CA MET A 1 18.35 3.83 -9.59
C MET A 1 17.00 4.45 -9.30
N ILE A 2 16.67 5.65 -9.79
CA ILE A 2 15.47 6.39 -9.41
C ILE A 2 14.26 5.77 -10.13
N LYS A 3 13.43 4.97 -9.43
CA LYS A 3 12.24 4.35 -10.03
C LYS A 3 11.09 5.34 -10.31
N ASN A 4 11.12 6.53 -9.71
CA ASN A 4 10.07 7.55 -9.84
C ASN A 4 10.40 8.63 -10.88
N VAL A 5 10.98 8.24 -12.03
CA VAL A 5 11.45 9.19 -13.05
C VAL A 5 10.32 10.12 -13.55
N ALA A 6 9.13 9.58 -13.80
CA ALA A 6 7.99 10.37 -14.29
C ALA A 6 7.54 11.43 -13.28
N TYR A 7 7.48 11.07 -11.99
CA TYR A 7 7.14 12.03 -10.93
C TYR A 7 8.25 13.04 -10.72
N LEU A 8 9.52 12.60 -10.70
CA LEU A 8 10.67 13.48 -10.62
C LEU A 8 10.65 14.51 -11.75
N LYS A 9 10.41 14.06 -13.00
CA LYS A 9 10.27 14.93 -14.18
C LYS A 9 9.17 15.97 -13.99
N LYS A 10 8.00 15.56 -13.46
CA LYS A 10 6.85 16.46 -13.20
C LYS A 10 7.16 17.50 -12.12
N VAL A 11 7.80 17.09 -11.01
CA VAL A 11 8.21 17.99 -9.93
C VAL A 11 9.28 18.96 -10.44
N PHE A 12 10.28 18.44 -11.13
CA PHE A 12 11.37 19.22 -11.71
C PHE A 12 10.86 20.27 -12.70
N SER A 13 10.01 19.89 -13.66
CA SER A 13 9.47 20.82 -14.66
C SER A 13 8.66 21.96 -14.03
N LYS A 14 7.84 21.67 -12.99
CA LYS A 14 7.10 22.70 -12.25
C LYS A 14 8.01 23.67 -11.51
N LEU A 15 9.05 23.15 -10.83
CA LEU A 15 10.03 23.98 -10.12
C LEU A 15 10.81 24.86 -11.09
N VAL A 16 11.24 24.30 -12.23
CA VAL A 16 11.93 25.06 -13.29
C VAL A 16 11.04 26.21 -13.79
N ALA A 17 9.77 25.95 -14.11
CA ALA A 17 8.86 26.98 -14.60
C ALA A 17 8.67 28.12 -13.59
N VAL A 18 8.49 27.80 -12.30
CA VAL A 18 8.33 28.80 -11.24
C VAL A 18 9.59 29.65 -11.07
N ILE A 19 10.78 29.02 -11.09
CA ILE A 19 12.05 29.72 -10.89
C ILE A 19 12.39 30.59 -12.10
N ILE A 20 12.16 30.11 -13.33
CA ILE A 20 12.36 30.93 -14.53
C ILE A 20 11.45 32.18 -14.48
N SER A 21 10.18 32.02 -14.10
CA SER A 21 9.26 33.15 -13.94
C SER A 21 9.75 34.16 -12.88
N ALA A 22 10.18 33.66 -11.72
CA ALA A 22 10.71 34.50 -10.64
C ALA A 22 11.99 35.24 -11.05
N LEU A 23 12.91 34.57 -11.73
CA LEU A 23 14.15 35.17 -12.25
C LEU A 23 13.88 36.21 -13.32
N SER A 24 12.90 35.99 -14.22
CA SER A 24 12.52 36.96 -15.24
C SER A 24 11.98 38.26 -14.60
N ILE A 25 11.17 38.13 -13.54
CA ILE A 25 10.65 39.26 -12.78
C ILE A 25 11.79 39.98 -12.07
N LEU A 26 12.68 39.25 -11.39
CA LEU A 26 13.82 39.80 -10.66
C LEU A 26 14.76 40.56 -11.62
N LEU A 27 15.06 39.98 -12.77
CA LEU A 27 15.92 40.62 -13.78
C LEU A 27 15.28 41.90 -14.31
N SER A 28 13.96 41.91 -14.55
CA SER A 28 13.21 43.08 -14.99
C SER A 28 13.25 44.19 -13.92
N VAL A 29 13.12 43.83 -12.64
CA VAL A 29 13.21 44.78 -11.53
C VAL A 29 14.60 45.36 -11.40
N ILE A 30 15.64 44.51 -11.50
CA ILE A 30 17.05 44.96 -11.42
C ILE A 30 17.39 45.94 -12.57
N THR A 31 16.99 45.61 -13.80
CA THR A 31 17.21 46.49 -14.96
C THR A 31 16.44 47.81 -14.86
N PHE A 32 15.29 47.81 -14.21
CA PHE A 32 14.49 49.01 -13.99
C PHE A 32 15.06 49.92 -12.90
N ILE A 33 15.52 49.32 -11.77
CA ILE A 33 16.05 50.10 -10.62
C ILE A 33 17.50 50.59 -10.85
N PHE A 34 18.28 49.78 -11.58
CA PHE A 34 19.71 50.09 -11.79
C PHE A 34 20.06 50.06 -13.31
N PRO A 35 19.59 51.06 -14.07
CA PRO A 35 19.85 51.10 -15.53
C PRO A 35 21.34 51.19 -15.86
N ASN A 36 22.16 51.82 -14.98
CA ASN A 36 23.58 51.99 -15.21
C ASN A 36 24.47 50.77 -14.80
N LEU A 37 23.90 49.76 -14.18
CA LEU A 37 24.63 48.54 -13.80
C LEU A 37 25.14 47.75 -15.01
N THR A 38 24.48 47.96 -16.18
CA THR A 38 24.85 47.29 -17.43
C THR A 38 25.85 48.10 -18.26
N GLU A 39 25.99 49.38 -18.04
CA GLU A 39 26.88 50.25 -18.84
C GLU A 39 28.35 50.22 -18.41
N ASN A 40 28.65 50.00 -17.12
CA ASN A 40 30.02 50.03 -16.57
C ASN A 40 30.73 48.66 -16.51
N TRP A 41 30.22 47.63 -17.19
CA TRP A 41 30.86 46.32 -17.20
C TRP A 41 31.80 46.19 -18.41
N GLU A 42 33.05 46.70 -18.28
CA GLU A 42 34.12 46.60 -19.29
C GLU A 42 34.65 45.17 -19.52
N CYS A 43 34.04 44.17 -18.91
CA CYS A 43 34.46 42.79 -19.10
C CYS A 43 34.05 42.29 -20.50
N CYS A 44 34.96 41.56 -21.13
CA CYS A 44 34.73 40.92 -22.44
C CYS A 44 33.39 40.18 -22.50
N ILE A 45 32.60 40.34 -23.55
CA ILE A 45 31.30 39.72 -23.75
C ILE A 45 31.34 38.20 -23.48
N ILE A 46 32.42 37.54 -23.83
CA ILE A 46 32.66 36.10 -23.60
C ILE A 46 32.67 35.79 -22.11
N GLY A 47 33.29 36.60 -21.26
CA GLY A 47 33.32 36.43 -19.81
C GLY A 47 31.92 36.56 -19.18
N LYS A 48 31.13 37.54 -19.64
CA LYS A 48 29.73 37.74 -19.19
C LYS A 48 28.85 36.53 -19.52
N VAL A 49 28.94 36.02 -20.74
CA VAL A 49 28.21 34.83 -21.18
C VAL A 49 28.64 33.62 -20.37
N PHE A 50 29.93 33.44 -20.10
CA PHE A 50 30.43 32.32 -19.31
C PHE A 50 29.93 32.34 -17.85
N ILE A 51 29.95 33.50 -17.19
CA ILE A 51 29.39 33.66 -15.83
C ILE A 51 27.89 33.34 -15.84
N LEU A 52 27.15 33.85 -16.81
CA LEU A 52 25.71 33.59 -16.93
C LEU A 52 25.41 32.08 -17.09
N VAL A 53 26.17 31.39 -17.92
CA VAL A 53 26.04 29.92 -18.11
C VAL A 53 26.33 29.15 -16.82
N LEU A 54 27.38 29.55 -16.08
CA LEU A 54 27.70 28.94 -14.78
C LEU A 54 26.58 29.16 -13.75
N CYS A 55 26.01 30.38 -13.68
CA CYS A 55 24.87 30.65 -12.81
C CYS A 55 23.66 29.80 -13.16
N PHE A 56 23.32 29.65 -14.44
CA PHE A 56 22.25 28.77 -14.87
C PHE A 56 22.51 27.29 -14.56
N ALA A 57 23.73 26.81 -14.77
CA ALA A 57 24.13 25.45 -14.44
C ALA A 57 24.02 25.19 -12.92
N GLY A 58 24.50 26.12 -12.10
CA GLY A 58 24.36 26.03 -10.63
C GLY A 58 22.91 25.98 -10.18
N LEU A 59 22.08 26.88 -10.73
CA LEU A 59 20.66 26.91 -10.43
C LEU A 59 19.97 25.60 -10.84
N PHE A 60 20.27 25.08 -12.02
CA PHE A 60 19.74 23.81 -12.52
C PHE A 60 20.07 22.66 -11.58
N LEU A 61 21.32 22.57 -11.09
CA LEU A 61 21.73 21.57 -10.12
C LEU A 61 20.94 21.70 -8.79
N ILE A 62 20.77 22.91 -8.28
CA ILE A 62 20.00 23.17 -7.05
C ILE A 62 18.56 22.68 -7.23
N ILE A 63 17.89 23.03 -8.33
CA ILE A 63 16.53 22.59 -8.63
C ILE A 63 16.45 21.07 -8.72
N PHE A 64 17.42 20.44 -9.37
CA PHE A 64 17.49 19.00 -9.49
C PHE A 64 17.60 18.32 -8.12
N PHE A 65 18.48 18.78 -7.22
CA PHE A 65 18.60 18.26 -5.86
C PHE A 65 17.35 18.48 -5.02
N ILE A 66 16.72 19.65 -5.09
CA ILE A 66 15.44 19.93 -4.39
C ILE A 66 14.36 18.97 -4.91
N SER A 67 14.29 18.74 -6.22
CA SER A 67 13.32 17.79 -6.81
C SER A 67 13.56 16.36 -6.36
N LEU A 68 14.82 15.93 -6.22
CA LEU A 68 15.18 14.62 -5.69
C LEU A 68 14.73 14.48 -4.22
N ILE A 69 14.97 15.48 -3.40
CA ILE A 69 14.57 15.48 -1.99
C ILE A 69 13.05 15.46 -1.87
N ALA A 70 12.34 16.31 -2.61
CA ALA A 70 10.88 16.34 -2.62
C ALA A 70 10.27 15.00 -3.03
N THR A 71 10.86 14.32 -4.02
CA THR A 71 10.44 12.97 -4.44
C THR A 71 10.68 11.94 -3.35
N LYS A 72 11.81 12.02 -2.64
CA LYS A 72 12.12 11.14 -1.51
C LYS A 72 11.22 11.37 -0.29
N LEU A 73 10.79 12.60 -0.05
CA LEU A 73 9.95 12.95 1.11
C LEU A 73 8.48 12.58 0.90
N LYS A 74 8.02 12.48 -0.35
CA LYS A 74 6.62 12.17 -0.61
C LYS A 74 6.30 10.72 -0.26
N ARG A 75 5.36 10.54 0.68
CA ARG A 75 4.97 9.24 1.23
C ARG A 75 3.65 8.71 0.71
N LYS A 76 2.85 9.54 0.02
CA LYS A 76 1.52 9.17 -0.46
C LYS A 76 1.23 9.73 -1.84
N ASN A 77 0.44 9.00 -2.61
CA ASN A 77 -0.07 9.40 -3.91
C ASN A 77 -1.55 9.05 -4.03
N THR A 78 -2.41 10.07 -4.16
CA THR A 78 -3.84 9.87 -4.40
C THR A 78 -4.04 9.66 -5.89
N ILE A 79 -4.53 8.48 -6.26
CA ILE A 79 -4.74 8.07 -7.66
C ILE A 79 -6.16 8.36 -8.14
N TRP A 80 -7.12 8.41 -7.22
CA TRP A 80 -8.50 8.77 -7.51
C TRP A 80 -9.13 9.52 -6.33
N GLN A 81 -9.99 10.50 -6.64
CA GLN A 81 -10.75 11.24 -5.63
C GLN A 81 -12.08 11.72 -6.21
N LYS A 82 -13.16 11.54 -5.42
CA LYS A 82 -14.49 12.07 -5.74
C LYS A 82 -15.19 12.48 -4.44
N GLY A 83 -15.35 13.77 -4.23
CA GLY A 83 -15.86 14.32 -2.96
C GLY A 83 -14.97 13.92 -1.78
N CYS A 84 -15.56 13.29 -0.75
CA CYS A 84 -14.86 12.82 0.45
C CYS A 84 -14.27 11.40 0.31
N ARG A 85 -14.39 10.78 -0.87
CA ARG A 85 -13.89 9.43 -1.16
C ARG A 85 -12.60 9.50 -1.94
N SER A 86 -11.64 8.64 -1.59
CA SER A 86 -10.36 8.62 -2.29
C SER A 86 -9.76 7.23 -2.35
N VAL A 87 -8.91 7.00 -3.37
CA VAL A 87 -7.99 5.87 -3.42
C VAL A 87 -6.57 6.43 -3.38
N THR A 88 -5.82 6.03 -2.38
CA THR A 88 -4.48 6.56 -2.12
C THR A 88 -3.48 5.42 -1.93
N ILE A 89 -2.32 5.51 -2.54
CA ILE A 89 -1.20 4.60 -2.30
C ILE A 89 -0.27 5.28 -1.30
N VAL A 90 0.14 4.57 -0.25
CA VAL A 90 0.93 5.12 0.85
C VAL A 90 2.08 4.20 1.23
N TYR A 91 3.26 4.80 1.50
CA TYR A 91 4.34 4.09 2.19
C TYR A 91 4.13 4.18 3.69
N ASP A 92 3.78 3.05 4.32
CA ASP A 92 3.56 2.99 5.77
C ASP A 92 3.75 1.54 6.27
N ASP A 93 3.67 1.36 7.59
CA ASP A 93 3.57 0.06 8.24
C ASP A 93 2.12 -0.18 8.63
N ILE A 94 1.52 -1.25 8.10
CA ILE A 94 0.09 -1.54 8.27
C ILE A 94 -0.32 -1.74 9.74
N PHE A 95 0.61 -2.16 10.60
CA PHE A 95 0.37 -2.32 12.04
C PHE A 95 0.62 -1.05 12.85
N LYS A 96 1.26 -0.02 12.26
CA LYS A 96 1.63 1.24 12.92
C LYS A 96 0.83 2.44 12.40
N LEU A 97 -0.29 2.19 11.72
CA LEU A 97 -1.14 3.25 11.19
C LEU A 97 -1.62 4.18 12.30
N LYS A 98 -1.07 5.40 12.33
CA LYS A 98 -1.43 6.40 13.33
C LYS A 98 -2.87 6.85 13.15
N SER A 99 -3.64 6.82 14.24
CA SER A 99 -4.92 7.51 14.27
C SER A 99 -4.66 9.01 14.29
N LYS A 100 -5.21 9.75 13.35
CA LYS A 100 -5.24 11.21 13.49
C LYS A 100 -6.23 11.51 14.62
N LYS A 101 -5.79 12.20 15.66
CA LYS A 101 -6.58 12.58 16.86
C LYS A 101 -7.96 13.21 16.58
N LYS A 102 -8.27 13.55 15.33
CA LYS A 102 -9.50 14.21 14.85
C LYS A 102 -10.41 13.33 13.99
N ASP A 103 -9.97 12.13 13.59
CA ASP A 103 -10.78 11.24 12.74
C ASP A 103 -11.61 10.29 13.60
N SER A 104 -12.92 10.53 13.63
CA SER A 104 -13.91 9.62 14.22
C SER A 104 -14.13 8.34 13.39
N LYS A 105 -13.43 8.20 12.25
CA LYS A 105 -13.57 7.06 11.35
C LYS A 105 -12.84 5.84 11.88
N LYS A 106 -13.53 4.71 11.83
CA LYS A 106 -12.93 3.39 12.11
C LYS A 106 -11.94 3.03 10.99
N LYS A 107 -10.94 2.23 11.35
CA LYS A 107 -9.95 1.68 10.41
C LYS A 107 -10.24 0.22 10.20
N TYR A 108 -10.41 -0.16 8.95
CA TYR A 108 -10.51 -1.55 8.53
C TYR A 108 -9.20 -1.96 7.85
N ILE A 109 -8.49 -2.90 8.46
CA ILE A 109 -7.15 -3.32 8.05
C ILE A 109 -7.23 -4.74 7.48
N VAL A 110 -6.85 -4.92 6.24
CA VAL A 110 -6.89 -6.22 5.56
C VAL A 110 -5.67 -7.04 5.92
N ILE A 111 -5.89 -8.28 6.36
CA ILE A 111 -4.86 -9.29 6.58
C ILE A 111 -5.14 -10.44 5.60
N PRO A 112 -4.27 -10.68 4.62
CA PRO A 112 -4.40 -11.83 3.73
C PRO A 112 -4.11 -13.12 4.50
N VAL A 113 -5.06 -14.06 4.41
CA VAL A 113 -5.03 -15.34 5.11
C VAL A 113 -5.31 -16.50 4.14
N ASP A 114 -5.20 -17.73 4.65
CA ASP A 114 -5.62 -18.92 3.93
C ASP A 114 -7.13 -19.20 4.08
N THR A 115 -7.68 -20.09 3.24
CA THR A 115 -9.12 -20.46 3.22
C THR A 115 -9.60 -21.21 4.47
N GLN A 116 -8.70 -21.67 5.34
CA GLN A 116 -9.02 -22.34 6.60
C GLN A 116 -8.94 -21.40 7.80
N PHE A 117 -8.50 -20.15 7.60
CA PHE A 117 -8.26 -19.17 8.67
C PHE A 117 -7.39 -19.77 9.79
N MET A 118 -6.25 -20.35 9.39
CA MET A 118 -5.35 -21.01 10.34
C MET A 118 -4.75 -19.99 11.31
N THR A 119 -4.73 -20.35 12.60
CA THR A 119 -4.27 -19.46 13.68
C THR A 119 -3.00 -19.97 14.34
N GLN A 120 -2.62 -21.22 14.10
CA GLN A 120 -1.37 -21.79 14.58
C GLN A 120 -0.19 -21.18 13.82
N VAL A 121 0.73 -20.55 14.53
CA VAL A 121 1.95 -19.93 13.98
C VAL A 121 3.17 -20.70 14.39
N ASP A 122 4.04 -21.03 13.42
CA ASP A 122 5.31 -21.67 13.68
C ASP A 122 6.47 -20.94 12.96
N GLU A 123 7.64 -20.96 13.58
CA GLU A 123 8.87 -20.41 13.00
C GLU A 123 9.41 -21.30 11.88
N ASP A 124 9.24 -22.62 12.00
CA ASP A 124 9.69 -23.63 11.05
C ASP A 124 8.51 -24.46 10.52
N THR A 125 7.79 -23.89 9.55
CA THR A 125 6.59 -24.50 8.95
C THR A 125 6.90 -25.83 8.24
N PHE A 126 8.15 -26.11 7.88
CA PHE A 126 8.54 -27.35 7.21
C PHE A 126 8.62 -28.56 8.15
N LYS A 127 8.71 -28.34 9.46
CA LYS A 127 8.78 -29.42 10.46
C LYS A 127 7.43 -29.82 11.04
N VAL A 128 6.39 -29.03 10.78
CA VAL A 128 5.06 -29.24 11.36
C VAL A 128 4.23 -30.13 10.44
N LYS A 129 3.58 -31.15 10.99
CA LYS A 129 2.73 -32.08 10.22
C LYS A 129 1.40 -31.45 9.77
N ASN A 130 0.90 -30.47 10.51
CA ASN A 130 -0.35 -29.78 10.22
C ASN A 130 -0.11 -28.44 9.50
N PRO A 131 -1.05 -27.96 8.71
CA PRO A 131 -0.98 -26.62 8.14
C PRO A 131 -0.78 -25.59 9.25
N CYS A 132 0.22 -24.74 9.11
CA CYS A 132 0.48 -23.65 10.03
C CYS A 132 0.93 -22.38 9.28
N VAL A 133 0.78 -21.25 9.94
CA VAL A 133 1.12 -19.94 9.40
C VAL A 133 2.58 -19.63 9.71
N SER A 134 3.35 -19.24 8.71
CA SER A 134 4.71 -18.77 8.96
C SER A 134 4.72 -17.42 9.65
N ILE A 135 5.54 -17.28 10.70
CA ILE A 135 5.76 -16.02 11.44
C ILE A 135 6.24 -14.87 10.54
N ASN A 136 6.85 -15.19 9.41
CA ASN A 136 7.38 -14.20 8.47
C ASN A 136 6.30 -13.58 7.58
N THR A 137 5.10 -14.17 7.53
CA THR A 137 3.96 -13.61 6.79
C THR A 137 3.30 -12.45 7.53
N LEU A 138 2.50 -11.66 6.82
CA LEU A 138 1.68 -10.62 7.44
C LEU A 138 0.66 -11.23 8.41
N HIS A 139 0.09 -12.39 8.05
CA HIS A 139 -0.83 -13.17 8.89
C HIS A 139 -0.16 -13.63 10.19
N GLY A 140 1.01 -14.27 10.10
CA GLY A 140 1.74 -14.70 11.31
C GLY A 140 2.14 -13.54 12.21
N LYS A 141 2.57 -12.42 11.64
CA LYS A 141 2.87 -11.19 12.40
C LYS A 141 1.63 -10.62 13.09
N PHE A 142 0.47 -10.64 12.43
CA PHE A 142 -0.80 -10.24 13.02
C PHE A 142 -1.13 -11.10 14.25
N ILE A 143 -1.08 -12.42 14.12
CA ILE A 143 -1.37 -13.33 15.24
C ILE A 143 -0.38 -13.09 16.39
N LYS A 144 0.92 -13.05 16.12
CA LYS A 144 1.94 -12.82 17.16
C LYS A 144 1.82 -11.47 17.84
N GLN A 145 1.38 -10.42 17.13
CA GLN A 145 1.27 -9.08 17.70
C GLN A 145 0.02 -8.90 18.56
N PHE A 146 -1.10 -9.51 18.20
CA PHE A 146 -2.40 -9.28 18.85
C PHE A 146 -2.87 -10.47 19.70
N TYR A 147 -2.38 -11.69 19.40
CA TYR A 147 -2.79 -12.94 20.02
C TYR A 147 -1.57 -13.76 20.47
N GLU A 148 -0.75 -13.19 21.35
CA GLU A 148 0.57 -13.72 21.75
C GLU A 148 0.52 -15.04 22.55
N THR A 149 -0.61 -15.33 23.22
CA THR A 149 -0.75 -16.48 24.10
C THR A 149 -1.72 -17.50 23.53
N GLU A 150 -1.58 -18.78 23.92
CA GLU A 150 -2.48 -19.86 23.49
C GLU A 150 -3.95 -19.55 23.79
N SER A 151 -4.25 -18.95 24.95
CA SER A 151 -5.61 -18.54 25.31
C SER A 151 -6.16 -17.46 24.37
N LYS A 152 -5.34 -16.50 23.95
CA LYS A 152 -5.74 -15.48 22.98
C LYS A 152 -5.91 -16.06 21.57
N VAL A 153 -5.08 -17.03 21.17
CA VAL A 153 -5.25 -17.74 19.89
C VAL A 153 -6.55 -18.54 19.90
N ALA A 154 -6.88 -19.23 20.99
CA ALA A 154 -8.16 -19.92 21.14
C ALA A 154 -9.35 -18.94 21.09
N ALA A 155 -9.22 -17.74 21.65
CA ALA A 155 -10.22 -16.70 21.53
C ALA A 155 -10.40 -16.20 20.10
N LEU A 156 -9.29 -16.05 19.32
CA LEU A 156 -9.37 -15.73 17.90
C LEU A 156 -10.08 -16.83 17.10
N ASP A 157 -9.79 -18.12 17.36
CA ASP A 157 -10.48 -19.24 16.72
C ASP A 157 -11.98 -19.20 17.00
N SER A 158 -12.37 -18.87 18.23
CA SER A 158 -13.78 -18.72 18.61
C SER A 158 -14.45 -17.55 17.89
N GLU A 159 -13.79 -16.38 17.85
CA GLU A 159 -14.27 -15.17 17.17
C GLU A 159 -14.47 -15.42 15.66
N ILE A 160 -13.50 -16.09 15.01
CA ILE A 160 -13.60 -16.49 13.60
C ILE A 160 -14.80 -17.44 13.38
N SER A 161 -14.94 -18.47 14.22
CA SER A 161 -16.00 -19.48 14.09
C SER A 161 -17.38 -18.86 14.30
N GLU A 162 -17.52 -18.00 15.28
CA GLU A 162 -18.75 -17.25 15.57
C GLU A 162 -19.13 -16.34 14.41
N TYR A 163 -18.17 -15.59 13.87
CA TYR A 163 -18.39 -14.70 12.73
C TYR A 163 -18.84 -15.46 11.48
N ILE A 164 -18.16 -16.58 11.17
CA ILE A 164 -18.51 -17.47 10.06
C ILE A 164 -19.95 -17.98 10.19
N SER A 165 -20.31 -18.46 11.39
CA SER A 165 -21.65 -18.94 11.70
C SER A 165 -22.70 -17.83 11.56
N LEU A 166 -22.44 -16.66 12.12
CA LEU A 166 -23.33 -15.50 12.05
C LEU A 166 -23.59 -15.03 10.61
N LYS A 167 -22.58 -15.09 9.75
CA LYS A 167 -22.69 -14.72 8.33
C LYS A 167 -23.25 -15.85 7.47
N GLY A 168 -23.41 -17.05 8.01
CA GLY A 168 -23.92 -18.22 7.29
C GLY A 168 -22.97 -18.70 6.18
N TYR A 169 -21.67 -18.47 6.32
CA TYR A 169 -20.67 -18.95 5.34
C TYR A 169 -20.64 -20.48 5.35
N GLN A 170 -20.76 -21.09 4.17
CA GLN A 170 -20.74 -22.53 4.02
C GLN A 170 -19.32 -23.00 3.66
N PRO A 171 -18.88 -24.15 4.21
CA PRO A 171 -17.62 -24.77 3.79
C PRO A 171 -17.63 -25.08 2.29
N ASP A 172 -16.49 -24.88 1.64
CA ASP A 172 -16.31 -25.29 0.24
C ASP A 172 -16.08 -26.81 0.16
N SER A 173 -17.13 -27.54 -0.16
CA SER A 173 -17.11 -29.01 -0.26
C SER A 173 -16.12 -29.51 -1.33
N ALA A 174 -15.92 -28.79 -2.41
CA ALA A 174 -14.98 -29.16 -3.47
C ALA A 174 -13.51 -29.06 -2.98
N GLN A 175 -13.16 -27.99 -2.26
CA GLN A 175 -11.84 -27.88 -1.64
C GLN A 175 -11.63 -28.91 -0.52
N MET A 176 -12.63 -29.18 0.29
CA MET A 176 -12.56 -30.20 1.35
C MET A 176 -12.37 -31.61 0.77
N ALA A 177 -12.99 -31.92 -0.35
CA ALA A 177 -12.80 -33.22 -1.03
C ALA A 177 -11.39 -33.36 -1.66
N LYS A 178 -10.80 -32.24 -2.09
CA LYS A 178 -9.47 -32.21 -2.73
C LYS A 178 -8.32 -32.33 -1.73
N TYR A 179 -8.46 -31.75 -0.54
CA TYR A 179 -7.38 -31.61 0.44
C TYR A 179 -7.82 -32.14 1.81
N GLN A 180 -7.30 -33.26 2.24
CA GLN A 180 -7.70 -33.96 3.49
C GLN A 180 -6.71 -33.80 4.66
N ASN A 181 -5.79 -32.85 4.57
CA ASN A 181 -4.67 -32.71 5.53
C ASN A 181 -4.99 -31.92 6.81
N SER A 182 -6.21 -31.44 6.97
CA SER A 182 -6.65 -30.66 8.14
C SER A 182 -8.10 -30.96 8.51
N SER A 183 -8.38 -30.92 9.80
CA SER A 183 -9.75 -31.02 10.33
C SER A 183 -10.56 -29.71 10.25
N LYS A 184 -9.92 -28.59 9.93
CA LYS A 184 -10.61 -27.29 9.79
C LYS A 184 -11.34 -27.21 8.45
N ASN A 185 -12.53 -26.65 8.48
CA ASN A 185 -13.30 -26.33 7.27
C ASN A 185 -12.53 -25.37 6.36
N ARG A 186 -12.71 -25.53 5.06
CA ARG A 186 -12.21 -24.61 4.02
C ARG A 186 -13.36 -23.78 3.50
N TYR A 187 -13.09 -22.53 3.23
CA TYR A 187 -14.07 -21.59 2.69
C TYR A 187 -13.62 -21.09 1.33
N GLU A 188 -14.53 -20.46 0.60
CA GLU A 188 -14.19 -19.92 -0.72
C GLU A 188 -13.12 -18.82 -0.64
N ILE A 189 -12.29 -18.76 -1.70
CA ILE A 189 -11.40 -17.62 -1.95
C ILE A 189 -12.23 -16.33 -2.02
N GLY A 190 -11.83 -15.33 -1.25
CA GLY A 190 -12.53 -14.06 -1.11
C GLY A 190 -13.45 -13.98 0.11
N THR A 191 -13.59 -15.07 0.90
CA THR A 191 -14.30 -15.01 2.19
C THR A 191 -13.60 -13.99 3.11
N VAL A 192 -14.39 -13.13 3.76
CA VAL A 192 -13.91 -12.09 4.67
C VAL A 192 -14.46 -12.33 6.06
N VAL A 193 -13.58 -12.43 7.04
CA VAL A 193 -13.93 -12.52 8.46
C VAL A 193 -13.44 -11.26 9.16
N GLU A 194 -14.33 -10.57 9.85
CA GLU A 194 -13.98 -9.39 10.66
C GLU A 194 -13.65 -9.83 12.08
N VAL A 195 -12.50 -9.39 12.60
CA VAL A 195 -12.06 -9.59 14.00
C VAL A 195 -11.61 -8.27 14.60
N GLN A 196 -11.81 -8.10 15.90
CA GLN A 196 -11.54 -6.84 16.59
C GLN A 196 -10.69 -7.03 17.86
N PRO A 197 -9.37 -7.25 17.71
CA PRO A 197 -8.48 -7.44 18.87
C PRO A 197 -8.32 -6.20 19.74
N THR A 198 -8.66 -5.01 19.21
CA THR A 198 -8.58 -3.73 19.93
C THR A 198 -9.80 -2.86 19.61
N ASN A 199 -10.17 -1.95 20.52
CA ASN A 199 -11.33 -1.07 20.31
C ASN A 199 -11.20 -0.11 19.11
N ASP A 200 -9.97 0.18 18.67
CA ASP A 200 -9.70 1.21 17.66
C ASP A 200 -9.52 0.68 16.24
N SER A 201 -9.32 -0.64 16.07
CA SER A 201 -8.98 -1.23 14.78
C SER A 201 -9.76 -2.50 14.51
N HIS A 202 -10.41 -2.54 13.35
CA HIS A 202 -11.08 -3.71 12.81
C HIS A 202 -10.16 -4.39 11.81
N PHE A 203 -9.92 -5.67 11.95
CA PHE A 203 -9.13 -6.44 11.00
C PHE A 203 -10.04 -7.30 10.14
N LEU A 204 -9.81 -7.25 8.83
CA LEU A 204 -10.52 -8.07 7.84
C LEU A 204 -9.58 -9.19 7.39
N LEU A 205 -9.80 -10.38 7.91
CA LEU A 205 -9.10 -11.58 7.46
C LEU A 205 -9.67 -11.98 6.11
N LEU A 206 -8.88 -11.82 5.04
CA LEU A 206 -9.29 -12.07 3.66
C LEU A 206 -8.66 -13.37 3.16
N ALA A 207 -9.46 -14.36 2.81
CA ALA A 207 -9.01 -15.63 2.23
C ALA A 207 -8.45 -15.40 0.82
N VAL A 208 -7.14 -15.56 0.65
CA VAL A 208 -6.42 -15.33 -0.64
C VAL A 208 -5.60 -16.51 -1.10
N SER A 209 -5.43 -17.55 -0.26
CA SER A 209 -4.64 -18.73 -0.55
C SER A 209 -5.25 -19.98 0.03
N GLU A 210 -4.88 -21.12 -0.50
CA GLU A 210 -5.25 -22.44 0.02
C GLU A 210 -4.00 -23.27 0.32
N PHE A 211 -4.06 -24.18 1.29
CA PHE A 211 -3.01 -25.15 1.54
C PHE A 211 -3.22 -26.41 0.67
N ASP A 212 -2.13 -26.87 0.04
CA ASP A 212 -2.11 -28.14 -0.69
C ASP A 212 -1.96 -29.36 0.27
N GLU A 213 -1.86 -30.56 -0.30
CA GLU A 213 -1.65 -31.82 0.44
C GLU A 213 -0.35 -31.86 1.26
N ASN A 214 0.63 -31.04 0.87
CA ASN A 214 1.93 -30.93 1.52
C ASN A 214 2.02 -29.75 2.49
N ASN A 215 0.89 -29.13 2.83
CA ASN A 215 0.79 -27.96 3.69
C ASN A 215 1.51 -26.70 3.12
N ASN A 216 1.66 -26.62 1.80
CA ASN A 216 2.19 -25.44 1.17
C ASN A 216 1.03 -24.49 0.79
N ALA A 217 1.19 -23.23 1.09
CA ALA A 217 0.23 -22.22 0.64
C ALA A 217 0.36 -21.97 -0.86
N HIS A 218 -0.75 -22.03 -1.57
CA HIS A 218 -0.88 -21.72 -2.98
C HIS A 218 -1.89 -20.59 -3.20
N SER A 219 -1.59 -19.74 -4.14
CA SER A 219 -2.50 -18.71 -4.61
C SER A 219 -2.25 -18.45 -6.09
N SER A 220 -3.15 -17.71 -6.74
CA SER A 220 -3.03 -17.34 -8.16
C SER A 220 -3.41 -15.87 -8.36
N LYS A 221 -3.16 -15.34 -9.55
CA LYS A 221 -3.62 -14.00 -9.92
C LYS A 221 -5.14 -13.91 -9.92
N GLU A 222 -5.80 -14.98 -10.35
CA GLU A 222 -7.27 -15.09 -10.32
C GLU A 222 -7.79 -15.05 -8.89
N PHE A 223 -7.15 -15.79 -7.97
CA PHE A 223 -7.52 -15.79 -6.55
C PHE A 223 -7.37 -14.39 -5.96
N LEU A 224 -6.27 -13.69 -6.29
CA LEU A 224 -6.05 -12.32 -5.83
C LEU A 224 -7.15 -11.38 -6.34
N VAL A 225 -7.48 -11.43 -7.63
CA VAL A 225 -8.53 -10.57 -8.20
C VAL A 225 -9.89 -10.91 -7.60
N LYS A 226 -10.27 -12.23 -7.51
CA LYS A 226 -11.52 -12.67 -6.87
C LYS A 226 -11.61 -12.16 -5.44
N SER A 227 -10.54 -12.32 -4.64
CA SER A 227 -10.50 -11.85 -3.25
C SER A 227 -10.66 -10.33 -3.12
N LEU A 228 -10.02 -9.57 -4.00
CA LEU A 228 -10.12 -8.10 -3.98
C LEU A 228 -11.53 -7.62 -4.34
N VAL A 229 -12.19 -8.25 -5.31
CA VAL A 229 -13.59 -7.92 -5.65
C VAL A 229 -14.51 -8.23 -4.48
N SER A 230 -14.40 -9.43 -3.88
CA SER A 230 -15.18 -9.81 -2.69
C SER A 230 -14.93 -8.88 -1.51
N LEU A 231 -13.67 -8.46 -1.29
CA LEU A 231 -13.32 -7.48 -0.27
C LEU A 231 -14.01 -6.12 -0.49
N LEU A 232 -14.02 -5.63 -1.73
CA LEU A 232 -14.66 -4.34 -2.05
C LEU A 232 -16.18 -4.42 -1.91
N GLU A 233 -16.80 -5.53 -2.27
CA GLU A 233 -18.21 -5.77 -2.01
C GLU A 233 -18.54 -5.83 -0.52
N PHE A 234 -17.70 -6.54 0.25
CA PHE A 234 -17.81 -6.59 1.71
C PHE A 234 -17.68 -5.20 2.33
N TYR A 235 -16.66 -4.44 1.91
CA TYR A 235 -16.40 -3.08 2.36
C TYR A 235 -17.59 -2.16 2.10
N ASN A 236 -18.17 -2.22 0.92
CA ASN A 236 -19.37 -1.48 0.56
C ASN A 236 -20.55 -1.78 1.49
N LYS A 237 -20.77 -3.06 1.81
CA LYS A 237 -21.93 -3.52 2.58
C LYS A 237 -21.77 -3.33 4.10
N ASN A 238 -20.54 -3.48 4.63
CA ASN A 238 -20.35 -3.64 6.07
C ASN A 238 -19.52 -2.50 6.72
N CYS A 239 -18.69 -1.77 5.96
CA CYS A 239 -17.74 -0.83 6.57
C CYS A 239 -18.23 0.64 6.59
N GLN A 240 -19.44 0.92 6.12
CA GLN A 240 -20.12 2.24 6.23
C GLN A 240 -19.28 3.45 5.82
N GLY A 241 -18.42 3.31 4.80
CA GLY A 241 -17.59 4.39 4.29
C GLY A 241 -16.41 4.79 5.19
N ASN A 242 -16.08 3.98 6.19
CA ASN A 242 -14.86 4.13 6.99
C ASN A 242 -13.58 3.87 6.15
N ASP A 243 -12.41 4.07 6.74
CA ASP A 243 -11.14 3.95 6.01
C ASP A 243 -10.71 2.48 5.88
N LEU A 244 -10.43 2.02 4.66
CA LEU A 244 -9.92 0.70 4.35
C LEU A 244 -8.42 0.77 4.03
N TYR A 245 -7.64 -0.17 4.60
CA TYR A 245 -6.21 -0.30 4.38
C TYR A 245 -5.88 -1.68 3.83
N ILE A 246 -5.35 -1.74 2.60
CA ILE A 246 -5.03 -2.97 1.89
C ILE A 246 -3.52 -3.07 1.73
N PRO A 247 -2.84 -4.10 2.26
CA PRO A 247 -1.41 -4.34 2.02
C PRO A 247 -1.17 -4.83 0.60
N LEU A 248 0.09 -4.87 0.18
CA LEU A 248 0.47 -5.66 -0.99
C LEU A 248 0.25 -7.15 -0.69
N ILE A 249 -0.44 -7.84 -1.59
CA ILE A 249 -0.83 -9.25 -1.45
C ILE A 249 -0.11 -10.06 -2.53
N GLY A 250 0.34 -11.27 -2.18
CA GLY A 250 0.95 -12.19 -3.14
C GLY A 250 2.45 -12.00 -3.38
N THR A 251 3.11 -11.16 -2.60
CA THR A 251 4.54 -10.85 -2.73
C THR A 251 5.44 -11.65 -1.80
N SER A 252 4.87 -12.57 -1.02
CA SER A 252 5.56 -13.35 0.00
C SER A 252 5.37 -14.85 -0.22
N LEU A 253 5.19 -15.61 0.83
CA LEU A 253 5.12 -17.08 0.84
C LEU A 253 3.87 -17.69 0.15
N SER A 254 2.97 -16.90 -0.38
CA SER A 254 1.77 -17.37 -1.11
C SER A 254 2.05 -17.96 -2.50
N ARG A 255 3.32 -17.99 -2.92
CA ARG A 255 3.79 -18.59 -4.20
C ARG A 255 3.08 -18.10 -5.47
N ILE A 256 2.51 -16.88 -5.47
CA ILE A 256 1.98 -16.25 -6.69
C ILE A 256 3.12 -15.77 -7.60
N GLU A 257 4.36 -15.72 -7.09
CA GLU A 257 5.56 -15.20 -7.78
C GLU A 257 5.40 -13.77 -8.33
N LEU A 258 4.56 -12.96 -7.65
CA LEU A 258 4.40 -11.57 -8.01
C LEU A 258 5.50 -10.71 -7.40
N SER A 259 6.07 -9.82 -8.19
CA SER A 259 6.83 -8.70 -7.63
C SER A 259 5.89 -7.74 -6.90
N ASP A 260 6.42 -6.98 -5.94
CA ASP A 260 5.65 -5.94 -5.23
C ASP A 260 4.99 -4.95 -6.20
N GLU A 261 5.67 -4.59 -7.30
CA GLU A 261 5.12 -3.70 -8.34
C GLU A 261 3.94 -4.33 -9.07
N GLN A 262 4.01 -5.63 -9.42
CA GLN A 262 2.92 -6.35 -10.06
C GLN A 262 1.71 -6.49 -9.13
N SER A 263 1.95 -6.80 -7.84
CA SER A 263 0.88 -6.81 -6.83
C SER A 263 0.18 -5.46 -6.73
N LEU A 264 0.96 -4.37 -6.64
CA LEU A 264 0.41 -3.01 -6.59
C LEU A 264 -0.45 -2.70 -7.83
N GLN A 265 0.02 -3.09 -9.03
CA GLN A 265 -0.72 -2.86 -10.27
C GLN A 265 -2.03 -3.63 -10.31
N ILE A 266 -2.07 -4.90 -9.88
CA ILE A 266 -3.29 -5.70 -9.83
C ILE A 266 -4.28 -5.09 -8.84
N ILE A 267 -3.84 -4.77 -7.61
CA ILE A 267 -4.69 -4.17 -6.58
C ILE A 267 -5.28 -2.85 -7.09
N ARG A 268 -4.43 -2.00 -7.65
CA ARG A 268 -4.85 -0.72 -8.22
C ARG A 268 -5.87 -0.88 -9.33
N ALA A 269 -5.60 -1.73 -10.32
CA ALA A 269 -6.48 -1.96 -11.46
C ALA A 269 -7.85 -2.52 -11.02
N THR A 270 -7.86 -3.48 -10.06
CA THR A 270 -9.09 -4.03 -9.51
C THR A 270 -9.94 -2.97 -8.80
N ILE A 271 -9.31 -2.10 -7.99
CA ILE A 271 -10.03 -1.00 -7.33
C ILE A 271 -10.54 0.01 -8.35
N GLU A 272 -9.74 0.42 -9.35
CA GLU A 272 -10.13 1.38 -10.39
C GLU A 272 -11.33 0.88 -11.22
N GLN A 273 -11.45 -0.42 -11.46
CA GLN A 273 -12.61 -1.02 -12.13
C GLN A 273 -13.85 -1.14 -11.23
N ASN A 274 -13.69 -1.07 -9.92
CA ASN A 274 -14.74 -1.27 -8.93
C ASN A 274 -14.97 -0.03 -8.03
N LEU A 275 -14.77 1.18 -8.56
CA LEU A 275 -14.91 2.45 -7.82
C LEU A 275 -16.33 2.70 -7.28
N ASN A 276 -17.33 2.03 -7.82
CA ASN A 276 -18.70 2.05 -7.31
C ASN A 276 -18.83 1.49 -5.90
N TYR A 277 -17.94 0.58 -5.47
CA TYR A 277 -17.88 0.04 -4.12
C TYR A 277 -17.07 0.91 -3.13
N VAL A 278 -16.39 1.95 -3.62
CA VAL A 278 -15.57 2.83 -2.77
C VAL A 278 -16.43 3.94 -2.20
N HIS A 279 -16.85 3.79 -0.93
CA HIS A 279 -17.67 4.79 -0.22
C HIS A 279 -16.91 5.61 0.83
N GLY A 280 -15.66 5.29 1.12
CA GLY A 280 -14.75 5.99 2.02
C GLY A 280 -13.36 6.14 1.41
N ASN A 281 -12.33 6.17 2.25
CA ASN A 281 -10.96 6.20 1.79
C ASN A 281 -10.39 4.79 1.71
N VAL A 282 -9.90 4.40 0.55
CA VAL A 282 -9.17 3.15 0.36
C VAL A 282 -7.68 3.48 0.24
N ASN A 283 -6.88 2.90 1.13
CA ASN A 283 -5.45 3.13 1.20
C ASN A 283 -4.71 1.84 0.85
N ILE A 284 -3.97 1.82 -0.26
CA ILE A 284 -3.08 0.72 -0.61
C ILE A 284 -1.76 0.97 0.12
N VAL A 285 -1.41 0.08 1.05
CA VAL A 285 -0.25 0.25 1.93
C VAL A 285 0.93 -0.52 1.37
N VAL A 286 1.94 0.20 0.93
CA VAL A 286 3.25 -0.34 0.54
C VAL A 286 4.16 -0.25 1.75
N TYR A 287 4.75 -1.37 2.17
CA TYR A 287 5.64 -1.38 3.33
C TYR A 287 6.82 -0.43 3.11
N GLU A 288 7.11 0.42 4.09
CA GLU A 288 8.13 1.48 3.98
C GLU A 288 9.50 0.95 3.52
N LYS A 289 9.90 -0.27 3.95
CA LYS A 289 11.16 -0.88 3.52
C LYS A 289 11.20 -1.22 2.02
N ASN A 290 10.05 -1.41 1.38
CA ASN A 290 9.94 -1.72 -0.05
C ASN A 290 9.93 -0.46 -0.92
N ARG A 291 10.15 0.71 -0.33
CA ARG A 291 10.15 1.99 -1.04
C ARG A 291 11.18 2.08 -2.17
N SER A 292 12.29 1.37 -2.05
CA SER A 292 13.30 1.28 -3.11
C SER A 292 12.91 0.35 -4.25
N SER A 293 12.00 -0.59 -4.03
CA SER A 293 11.56 -1.60 -5.01
C SER A 293 10.24 -1.27 -5.69
N VAL A 294 9.38 -0.46 -5.07
CA VAL A 294 8.04 -0.12 -5.57
C VAL A 294 7.88 1.38 -5.71
N SER A 295 7.33 1.82 -6.85
CA SER A 295 6.94 3.22 -7.06
C SER A 295 5.45 3.41 -6.81
N ILE A 296 5.09 4.37 -5.96
CA ILE A 296 3.68 4.75 -5.73
C ILE A 296 3.18 5.83 -6.71
N PHE A 297 3.98 6.22 -7.71
CA PHE A 297 3.69 7.33 -8.65
C PHE A 297 3.46 6.85 -10.07
#